data_96d366028614f7182a801c06288ef6db
#
_entry.id   96d366028614f7182a801c06288ef6db
#
_cell.length_a   1.000
_cell.length_b   1.000
_cell.length_c   1.000
_cell.angle_alpha   90.00
_cell.angle_beta   90.00
_cell.angle_gamma   90.00
#
_symmetry.space_group_name_H-M   'P 1'
#
loop_
_entity.id
_entity.type
_entity.pdbx_description
1 polymer ?
#
loop_
_entity_poly.entity_id
_entity_poly.type
_entity_poly.pdbx_seq_one_letter_code
_entity_poly.pdbx_strand_id
1 'polypeptide(L)'
;QEPAYENGTLIDKPHGNVDLASIGFSVVDAIAILNVGSFRTWTRKINTHSGSMITYDPVPENEWKVKHHDYYLEGKLEFLDSEGEWFFDHAEKMLYFWTPQGQNPNSLNIRGKVQSYAFSIANSDYVEIRGLEFFGTTFHFDNSDYSVVENCNLWYPSCHKRMLGVTNTQPEMSVFRNSSFCTVSKSAFRYTDGSALEMYSHNNTIEDCYFYHIDYSVT
;
A
#
# COMPACT_ATOMS: atom_id res chain seq x y z
N GLN A 1 4.38 -1.48 -31.97
CA GLN A 1 3.04 -0.85 -31.83
C GLN A 1 2.79 -0.70 -30.35
N GLU A 2 2.53 0.52 -29.90
CA GLU A 2 2.09 0.77 -28.52
C GLU A 2 0.76 0.09 -28.26
N PRO A 3 0.49 -0.44 -27.05
CA PRO A 3 -0.83 -0.94 -26.71
C PRO A 3 -1.84 0.19 -26.90
N ALA A 4 -2.96 -0.12 -27.49
CA ALA A 4 -4.08 0.82 -27.53
C ALA A 4 -4.60 0.93 -26.10
N TYR A 5 -4.22 2.00 -25.42
CA TYR A 5 -4.75 2.35 -24.13
C TYR A 5 -5.97 3.24 -24.38
N GLU A 6 -7.13 2.71 -24.03
CA GLU A 6 -8.32 3.52 -23.79
C GLU A 6 -8.55 3.54 -22.28
N ASN A 7 -8.91 4.68 -21.72
CA ASN A 7 -9.15 4.78 -20.30
C ASN A 7 -10.23 3.77 -19.86
N GLY A 8 -9.86 2.87 -18.96
CA GLY A 8 -10.71 1.74 -18.54
C GLY A 8 -10.50 0.44 -19.30
N THR A 9 -9.62 0.40 -20.30
CA THR A 9 -9.28 -0.82 -21.06
C THR A 9 -7.79 -0.93 -21.22
N LEU A 10 -7.25 -2.12 -20.96
CA LEU A 10 -5.86 -2.46 -21.21
C LEU A 10 -5.78 -3.73 -22.03
N ILE A 11 -4.96 -3.70 -23.06
CA ILE A 11 -4.63 -4.87 -23.88
C ILE A 11 -3.20 -5.26 -23.56
N ASP A 12 -3.05 -6.39 -22.91
CA ASP A 12 -1.74 -6.96 -22.58
C ASP A 12 -0.93 -7.28 -23.82
N LYS A 13 0.37 -7.09 -23.71
CA LYS A 13 1.32 -7.59 -24.70
C LYS A 13 2.27 -8.53 -23.97
N PRO A 14 2.43 -9.75 -24.48
CA PRO A 14 3.34 -10.69 -23.88
C PRO A 14 4.70 -10.09 -23.65
N HIS A 15 5.18 -10.12 -22.42
CA HIS A 15 6.52 -9.74 -22.05
C HIS A 15 7.17 -10.86 -21.22
N GLY A 16 8.25 -11.40 -21.76
CA GLY A 16 8.85 -12.60 -21.17
C GLY A 16 7.93 -13.79 -21.27
N ASN A 17 7.65 -14.43 -20.16
CA ASN A 17 6.79 -15.63 -20.07
C ASN A 17 5.38 -15.32 -19.54
N VAL A 18 5.03 -14.05 -19.37
CA VAL A 18 3.72 -13.64 -18.84
C VAL A 18 2.86 -13.13 -20.00
N ASP A 19 1.69 -13.72 -20.17
CA ASP A 19 0.69 -13.37 -21.16
C ASP A 19 -0.70 -13.62 -20.59
N LEU A 20 -1.50 -12.58 -20.46
CA LEU A 20 -2.87 -12.69 -19.96
C LEU A 20 -3.73 -13.62 -20.80
N ALA A 21 -3.49 -13.70 -22.09
CA ALA A 21 -4.26 -14.59 -22.98
C ALA A 21 -4.04 -16.07 -22.68
N SER A 22 -2.92 -16.42 -22.08
CA SER A 22 -2.52 -17.80 -21.77
C SER A 22 -2.43 -18.13 -20.28
N ILE A 23 -2.83 -17.22 -19.39
CA ILE A 23 -2.69 -17.37 -17.94
C ILE A 23 -3.46 -18.57 -17.34
N GLY A 24 -4.43 -19.11 -18.10
CA GLY A 24 -5.15 -20.34 -17.72
C GLY A 24 -6.33 -20.13 -16.75
N PHE A 25 -6.56 -18.94 -16.23
CA PHE A 25 -7.69 -18.60 -15.35
C PHE A 25 -8.20 -17.19 -15.62
N SER A 26 -9.36 -16.86 -15.07
CA SER A 26 -9.93 -15.52 -15.22
C SER A 26 -9.37 -14.58 -14.16
N VAL A 27 -8.86 -13.43 -14.59
CA VAL A 27 -8.40 -12.35 -13.69
C VAL A 27 -9.52 -11.36 -13.30
N VAL A 28 -10.77 -11.66 -13.64
CA VAL A 28 -11.92 -10.87 -13.13
C VAL A 28 -11.91 -10.88 -11.62
N ASP A 29 -12.23 -9.73 -11.01
CA ASP A 29 -12.16 -9.46 -9.58
C ASP A 29 -10.73 -9.32 -8.99
N ALA A 30 -9.68 -9.58 -9.76
CA ALA A 30 -8.32 -9.22 -9.35
C ALA A 30 -8.17 -7.70 -9.21
N ILE A 31 -7.16 -7.29 -8.48
CA ILE A 31 -6.79 -5.89 -8.33
C ILE A 31 -5.63 -5.60 -9.28
N ALA A 32 -5.82 -4.64 -10.16
CA ALA A 32 -4.78 -4.12 -11.02
C ALA A 32 -4.13 -2.90 -10.38
N ILE A 33 -2.82 -2.92 -10.25
CA ILE A 33 -1.99 -1.76 -9.94
C ILE A 33 -1.51 -1.20 -11.26
N LEU A 34 -2.02 -0.04 -11.63
CA LEU A 34 -1.88 0.54 -12.96
C LEU A 34 -0.90 1.71 -12.94
N ASN A 35 0.23 1.58 -13.60
CA ASN A 35 1.15 2.68 -13.88
C ASN A 35 0.87 3.21 -15.31
N VAL A 36 -0.19 3.97 -15.45
CA VAL A 36 -0.66 4.49 -16.75
C VAL A 36 -0.46 6.00 -16.91
N GLY A 37 0.23 6.63 -15.98
CA GLY A 37 0.53 8.06 -16.04
C GLY A 37 1.85 8.42 -15.34
N SER A 38 2.36 9.62 -15.61
CA SER A 38 3.60 10.08 -14.98
C SER A 38 3.42 10.29 -13.47
N PHE A 39 4.32 9.74 -12.68
CA PHE A 39 4.41 9.92 -11.21
C PHE A 39 3.16 9.49 -10.44
N ARG A 40 2.35 8.60 -10.99
CA ARG A 40 1.13 8.17 -10.35
C ARG A 40 0.75 6.76 -10.75
N THR A 41 0.33 5.99 -9.76
CA THR A 41 -0.30 4.68 -9.92
C THR A 41 -1.75 4.73 -9.43
N TRP A 42 -2.57 3.84 -9.94
CA TRP A 42 -3.96 3.68 -9.52
C TRP A 42 -4.25 2.21 -9.26
N THR A 43 -5.08 1.96 -8.29
CA THR A 43 -5.62 0.63 -8.03
C THR A 43 -7.01 0.52 -8.58
N ARG A 44 -7.31 -0.54 -9.34
CA ARG A 44 -8.63 -0.83 -9.90
C ARG A 44 -8.95 -2.30 -9.81
N LYS A 45 -10.21 -2.59 -9.58
CA LYS A 45 -10.73 -3.94 -9.72
C LYS A 45 -10.94 -4.26 -11.20
N ILE A 46 -10.60 -5.46 -11.62
CA ILE A 46 -10.84 -5.91 -13.01
C ILE A 46 -12.29 -6.32 -13.16
N ASN A 47 -12.98 -5.68 -14.09
CA ASN A 47 -14.39 -5.91 -14.37
C ASN A 47 -14.59 -7.06 -15.39
N THR A 48 -13.75 -7.14 -16.43
CA THR A 48 -13.80 -8.19 -17.43
C THR A 48 -12.41 -8.65 -17.86
N HIS A 49 -12.31 -9.90 -18.32
CA HIS A 49 -11.11 -10.47 -18.91
C HIS A 49 -11.48 -11.30 -20.14
N SER A 50 -10.86 -11.01 -21.29
CA SER A 50 -11.06 -11.74 -22.53
C SER A 50 -9.76 -11.76 -23.34
N GLY A 51 -9.13 -12.93 -23.41
CA GLY A 51 -7.82 -13.08 -24.04
C GLY A 51 -6.78 -12.15 -23.39
N SER A 52 -6.15 -11.29 -24.16
CA SER A 52 -5.20 -10.30 -23.67
C SER A 52 -5.84 -9.01 -23.13
N MET A 53 -7.17 -8.89 -23.16
CA MET A 53 -7.88 -7.66 -22.81
C MET A 53 -8.51 -7.76 -21.43
N ILE A 54 -8.27 -6.72 -20.61
CA ILE A 54 -8.97 -6.50 -19.35
C ILE A 54 -9.66 -5.13 -19.37
N THR A 55 -10.76 -5.02 -18.64
CA THR A 55 -11.42 -3.75 -18.40
C THR A 55 -11.53 -3.46 -16.91
N TYR A 56 -11.52 -2.18 -16.57
CA TYR A 56 -11.62 -1.66 -15.21
C TYR A 56 -12.29 -0.29 -15.21
N ASP A 57 -12.70 0.22 -14.04
CA ASP A 57 -13.29 1.54 -13.96
C ASP A 57 -12.25 2.60 -14.35
N PRO A 58 -12.59 3.56 -15.22
CA PRO A 58 -11.65 4.55 -15.70
C PRO A 58 -10.90 5.27 -14.58
N VAL A 59 -9.62 5.57 -14.82
CA VAL A 59 -8.85 6.45 -13.95
C VAL A 59 -9.20 7.91 -14.27
N PRO A 60 -9.12 8.84 -13.31
CA PRO A 60 -9.37 10.25 -13.58
C PRO A 60 -8.46 10.74 -14.70
N GLU A 61 -9.03 11.38 -15.70
CA GLU A 61 -8.26 12.13 -16.69
C GLU A 61 -7.61 13.30 -15.95
N ASN A 62 -6.30 13.37 -16.03
CA ASN A 62 -5.54 14.49 -15.54
C ASN A 62 -4.63 15.00 -16.66
N GLU A 63 -4.01 16.14 -16.44
CA GLU A 63 -3.13 16.83 -17.42
C GLU A 63 -1.88 16.01 -17.78
N TRP A 64 -1.66 14.90 -17.11
CA TRP A 64 -0.52 14.03 -17.30
C TRP A 64 -0.78 13.09 -18.49
N LYS A 65 0.04 13.22 -19.51
CA LYS A 65 -0.01 12.31 -20.65
C LYS A 65 0.24 10.89 -20.17
N VAL A 66 -0.58 9.98 -20.64
CA VAL A 66 -0.32 8.54 -20.51
C VAL A 66 1.04 8.26 -21.11
N LYS A 67 2.00 7.80 -20.31
CA LYS A 67 3.38 7.56 -20.75
C LYS A 67 3.80 6.11 -20.61
N HIS A 68 3.16 5.39 -19.71
CA HIS A 68 3.49 4.03 -19.36
C HIS A 68 2.24 3.19 -19.45
N HIS A 69 2.42 1.90 -19.65
CA HIS A 69 1.33 0.93 -19.71
C HIS A 69 1.71 -0.29 -18.86
N ASP A 70 2.49 -0.03 -17.79
CA ASP A 70 2.92 -1.08 -16.89
C ASP A 70 1.82 -1.34 -15.87
N TYR A 71 1.65 -2.58 -15.53
CA TYR A 71 0.71 -3.00 -14.49
C TYR A 71 1.19 -4.30 -13.86
N TYR A 72 0.67 -4.57 -12.69
CA TYR A 72 0.72 -5.91 -12.11
C TYR A 72 -0.63 -6.23 -11.46
N LEU A 73 -0.86 -7.51 -11.23
CA LEU A 73 -2.12 -8.02 -10.70
C LEU A 73 -1.88 -8.67 -9.34
N GLU A 74 -2.85 -8.50 -8.44
CA GLU A 74 -2.86 -9.12 -7.13
C GLU A 74 -4.30 -9.50 -6.71
N GLY A 75 -4.46 -10.14 -5.56
CA GLY A 75 -5.77 -10.35 -4.93
C GLY A 75 -6.55 -11.54 -5.48
N LYS A 76 -5.86 -12.56 -6.00
CA LYS A 76 -6.46 -13.87 -6.32
C LYS A 76 -5.62 -15.00 -5.74
N LEU A 77 -6.28 -16.11 -5.43
CA LEU A 77 -5.61 -17.30 -4.91
C LEU A 77 -4.61 -17.88 -5.94
N GLU A 78 -4.97 -17.81 -7.21
CA GLU A 78 -4.15 -18.33 -8.31
C GLU A 78 -2.84 -17.57 -8.54
N PHE A 79 -2.67 -16.39 -7.91
CA PHE A 79 -1.43 -15.62 -7.95
C PHE A 79 -0.43 -16.00 -6.85
N LEU A 80 -0.80 -16.92 -5.96
CA LEU A 80 0.13 -17.47 -4.98
C LEU A 80 1.10 -18.41 -5.68
N ASP A 81 2.24 -17.90 -6.13
CA ASP A 81 3.25 -18.64 -6.87
C ASP A 81 4.64 -18.65 -6.22
N SER A 82 4.79 -17.96 -5.08
CA SER A 82 6.06 -17.84 -4.36
C SER A 82 5.89 -17.94 -2.84
N GLU A 83 6.95 -18.42 -2.17
CA GLU A 83 6.99 -18.47 -0.71
C GLU A 83 6.88 -17.07 -0.09
N GLY A 84 6.09 -16.95 0.96
CA GLY A 84 5.84 -15.70 1.66
C GLY A 84 4.60 -14.95 1.18
N GLU A 85 4.02 -15.36 0.07
CA GLU A 85 2.80 -14.76 -0.44
C GLU A 85 1.56 -15.25 0.32
N TRP A 86 0.54 -14.40 0.30
CA TRP A 86 -0.70 -14.70 0.99
C TRP A 86 -1.92 -14.14 0.23
N PHE A 87 -3.04 -14.80 0.43
CA PHE A 87 -4.35 -14.37 -0.07
C PHE A 87 -5.40 -14.53 1.01
N PHE A 88 -6.25 -13.53 1.16
CA PHE A 88 -7.39 -13.59 2.08
C PHE A 88 -8.70 -13.69 1.31
N ASP A 89 -9.37 -14.84 1.45
CA ASP A 89 -10.70 -15.03 0.91
C ASP A 89 -11.74 -14.38 1.82
N HIS A 90 -12.35 -13.31 1.34
CA HIS A 90 -13.34 -12.55 2.07
C HIS A 90 -14.67 -13.30 2.24
N ALA A 91 -15.04 -14.17 1.32
CA ALA A 91 -16.27 -14.94 1.36
C ALA A 91 -16.16 -16.06 2.41
N GLU A 92 -15.10 -16.80 2.34
CA GLU A 92 -14.81 -17.93 3.23
C GLU A 92 -14.15 -17.50 4.56
N LYS A 93 -13.68 -16.25 4.64
CA LYS A 93 -12.87 -15.72 5.76
C LYS A 93 -11.64 -16.56 6.06
N MET A 94 -11.02 -17.04 4.99
CA MET A 94 -9.86 -17.92 5.04
C MET A 94 -8.61 -17.19 4.57
N LEU A 95 -7.53 -17.31 5.35
CA LEU A 95 -6.20 -16.86 4.95
C LEU A 95 -5.43 -18.05 4.34
N TYR A 96 -5.04 -17.89 3.08
CA TYR A 96 -4.11 -18.78 2.39
C TYR A 96 -2.72 -18.16 2.48
N PHE A 97 -1.75 -18.94 2.86
CA PHE A 97 -0.37 -18.47 3.03
C PHE A 97 0.60 -19.54 2.52
N TRP A 98 1.42 -19.17 1.54
CA TRP A 98 2.50 -20.04 1.09
C TRP A 98 3.68 -19.93 2.05
N THR A 99 3.75 -20.85 2.96
CA THR A 99 4.75 -20.82 4.04
C THR A 99 6.16 -21.08 3.51
N PRO A 100 7.17 -20.38 4.03
CA PRO A 100 8.57 -20.66 3.69
C PRO A 100 8.93 -22.12 3.98
N GLN A 101 9.60 -22.77 3.02
CA GLN A 101 10.08 -24.13 3.14
C GLN A 101 9.00 -25.17 3.52
N GLY A 102 7.73 -24.90 3.19
CA GLY A 102 6.62 -25.80 3.52
C GLY A 102 6.35 -25.99 5.01
N GLN A 103 6.76 -25.05 5.85
CA GLN A 103 6.56 -25.12 7.30
C GLN A 103 5.07 -25.13 7.65
N ASN A 104 4.72 -25.78 8.74
CA ASN A 104 3.34 -25.73 9.24
C ASN A 104 3.02 -24.30 9.72
N PRO A 105 2.01 -23.59 9.16
CA PRO A 105 1.67 -22.22 9.54
C PRO A 105 1.33 -22.10 11.03
N ASN A 106 0.82 -23.14 11.66
CA ASN A 106 0.52 -23.13 13.10
C ASN A 106 1.76 -23.07 13.99
N SER A 107 2.95 -23.33 13.46
CA SER A 107 4.22 -23.19 14.16
C SER A 107 4.89 -21.84 13.95
N LEU A 108 4.32 -21.00 13.09
CA LEU A 108 4.85 -19.69 12.74
C LEU A 108 4.20 -18.57 13.57
N ASN A 109 4.96 -17.51 13.82
CA ASN A 109 4.43 -16.30 14.43
C ASN A 109 3.86 -15.39 13.33
N ILE A 110 2.62 -15.65 12.94
CA ILE A 110 1.90 -14.86 11.93
C ILE A 110 1.17 -13.73 12.64
N ARG A 111 1.39 -12.50 12.21
CA ARG A 111 0.75 -11.31 12.76
C ARG A 111 0.00 -10.56 11.67
N GLY A 112 -1.21 -10.14 11.94
CA GLY A 112 -2.03 -9.30 11.06
C GLY A 112 -2.28 -7.92 11.67
N LYS A 113 -2.26 -6.89 10.83
CA LYS A 113 -2.65 -5.54 11.22
C LYS A 113 -4.16 -5.49 11.43
N VAL A 114 -4.60 -5.04 12.59
CA VAL A 114 -6.03 -4.95 12.96
C VAL A 114 -6.50 -3.51 13.15
N GLN A 115 -5.57 -2.57 13.31
CA GLN A 115 -5.89 -1.14 13.44
C GLN A 115 -4.78 -0.29 12.82
N SER A 116 -5.16 0.84 12.25
CA SER A 116 -4.23 1.73 11.57
C SER A 116 -3.38 2.51 12.56
N TYR A 117 -4.01 3.08 13.56
CA TYR A 117 -3.35 3.97 14.52
C TYR A 117 -3.38 3.39 15.93
N ALA A 118 -2.20 3.27 16.54
CA ALA A 118 -2.06 3.00 17.97
C ALA A 118 -2.43 4.25 18.77
N PHE A 119 -2.09 5.42 18.23
CA PHE A 119 -2.43 6.71 18.80
C PHE A 119 -3.10 7.56 17.74
N SER A 120 -4.31 8.02 18.02
CA SER A 120 -5.03 9.02 17.25
C SER A 120 -5.30 10.20 18.18
N ILE A 121 -4.56 11.28 17.98
CA ILE A 121 -4.52 12.44 18.84
C ILE A 121 -5.12 13.61 18.08
N ALA A 122 -6.11 14.25 18.65
CA ALA A 122 -6.75 15.41 18.05
C ALA A 122 -7.00 16.51 19.08
N ASN A 123 -6.82 17.77 18.67
CA ASN A 123 -7.04 18.96 19.49
C ASN A 123 -6.30 18.92 20.84
N SER A 124 -5.05 18.44 20.82
CA SER A 124 -4.26 18.22 22.03
C SER A 124 -2.80 18.55 21.76
N ASP A 125 -2.36 19.69 22.26
CA ASP A 125 -1.00 20.18 22.13
C ASP A 125 -0.04 19.53 23.13
N TYR A 126 1.26 19.64 22.84
CA TYR A 126 2.35 19.18 23.71
C TYR A 126 2.31 17.69 24.06
N VAL A 127 1.80 16.86 23.16
CA VAL A 127 1.80 15.41 23.36
C VAL A 127 3.14 14.82 22.95
N GLU A 128 3.70 13.97 23.80
CA GLU A 128 4.98 13.30 23.57
C GLU A 128 4.81 11.79 23.48
N ILE A 129 5.32 11.20 22.41
CA ILE A 129 5.46 9.75 22.22
C ILE A 129 6.94 9.43 22.15
N ARG A 130 7.47 8.70 23.13
CA ARG A 130 8.90 8.43 23.23
C ARG A 130 9.20 6.96 23.53
N GLY A 131 10.25 6.44 22.88
CA GLY A 131 10.84 5.15 23.20
C GLY A 131 9.95 3.95 22.92
N LEU A 132 9.02 4.04 21.99
CA LEU A 132 8.08 2.96 21.67
C LEU A 132 8.49 2.20 20.40
N GLU A 133 8.12 0.94 20.38
CA GLU A 133 8.18 0.10 19.20
C GLU A 133 6.76 -0.16 18.68
N PHE A 134 6.52 0.23 17.42
CA PHE A 134 5.27 0.00 16.71
C PHE A 134 5.45 -1.15 15.74
N PHE A 135 4.49 -2.05 15.67
CA PHE A 135 4.46 -3.11 14.69
C PHE A 135 3.09 -3.19 14.02
N GLY A 136 3.04 -2.92 12.72
CA GLY A 136 1.80 -2.95 11.94
C GLY A 136 0.80 -1.85 12.32
N THR A 137 1.26 -0.78 12.96
CA THR A 137 0.43 0.37 13.38
C THR A 137 1.29 1.61 13.47
N THR A 138 0.66 2.77 13.61
CA THR A 138 1.37 4.05 13.69
C THR A 138 0.60 5.09 14.53
N PHE A 139 0.88 6.36 14.30
CA PHE A 139 0.26 7.50 14.98
C PHE A 139 -0.38 8.47 13.98
N HIS A 140 -1.37 9.20 14.46
CA HIS A 140 -2.02 10.28 13.77
C HIS A 140 -2.22 11.45 14.74
N PHE A 141 -1.75 12.64 14.33
CA PHE A 141 -2.00 13.91 15.01
C PHE A 141 -2.84 14.80 14.10
N ASP A 142 -3.85 15.43 14.65
CA ASP A 142 -4.67 16.42 13.95
C ASP A 142 -4.97 17.60 14.88
N ASN A 143 -4.65 18.82 14.42
CA ASN A 143 -4.81 20.04 15.19
C ASN A 143 -4.17 19.92 16.59
N SER A 144 -2.87 19.55 16.61
CA SER A 144 -2.13 19.16 17.84
C SER A 144 -0.69 19.69 17.76
N ASP A 145 -0.51 20.95 18.10
CA ASP A 145 0.75 21.67 17.98
C ASP A 145 1.79 21.23 19.05
N TYR A 146 3.05 21.54 18.79
CA TYR A 146 4.18 21.32 19.72
C TYR A 146 4.35 19.87 20.18
N SER A 147 3.87 18.91 19.39
CA SER A 147 3.93 17.49 19.74
C SER A 147 5.24 16.85 19.27
N VAL A 148 5.67 15.81 19.97
CA VAL A 148 6.97 15.17 19.76
C VAL A 148 6.82 13.66 19.60
N VAL A 149 7.48 13.09 18.58
CA VAL A 149 7.72 11.65 18.46
C VAL A 149 9.24 11.44 18.45
N GLU A 150 9.77 10.79 19.48
CA GLU A 150 11.23 10.63 19.64
C GLU A 150 11.60 9.19 20.02
N ASN A 151 12.73 8.72 19.46
CA ASN A 151 13.32 7.43 19.77
C ASN A 151 12.32 6.27 19.60
N CYS A 152 11.54 6.30 18.51
CA CYS A 152 10.56 5.29 18.19
C CYS A 152 11.01 4.42 17.01
N ASN A 153 10.68 3.13 17.04
CA ASN A 153 10.86 2.22 15.92
C ASN A 153 9.50 1.81 15.34
N LEU A 154 9.30 2.07 14.06
CA LEU A 154 8.06 1.74 13.38
C LEU A 154 8.34 0.70 12.28
N TRP A 155 7.75 -0.48 12.44
CA TRP A 155 7.80 -1.58 11.48
C TRP A 155 6.43 -1.73 10.83
N TYR A 156 6.38 -1.67 9.49
CA TYR A 156 5.14 -1.75 8.72
C TYR A 156 4.08 -0.73 9.20
N PRO A 157 4.44 0.55 9.40
CA PRO A 157 3.54 1.53 10.01
C PRO A 157 2.34 1.87 9.14
N SER A 158 2.50 1.77 7.83
CA SER A 158 1.44 2.05 6.87
C SER A 158 1.03 0.79 6.12
N CYS A 159 -0.20 0.77 5.64
CA CYS A 159 -0.65 -0.26 4.72
C CYS A 159 -1.81 0.24 3.86
N HIS A 160 -1.83 -0.22 2.64
CA HIS A 160 -2.96 -0.06 1.76
C HIS A 160 -4.04 -1.11 2.11
N LYS A 161 -5.31 -0.73 1.95
CA LYS A 161 -6.43 -1.64 2.22
C LYS A 161 -6.96 -2.35 0.96
N ARG A 162 -6.22 -2.29 -0.14
CA ARG A 162 -6.69 -2.84 -1.42
C ARG A 162 -6.95 -4.35 -1.36
N MET A 163 -6.13 -5.10 -0.64
CA MET A 163 -6.35 -6.54 -0.43
C MET A 163 -7.61 -6.84 0.41
N LEU A 164 -8.17 -5.84 1.05
CA LEU A 164 -9.47 -5.91 1.73
C LEU A 164 -10.62 -5.40 0.85
N GLY A 165 -10.39 -5.24 -0.46
CA GLY A 165 -11.38 -4.75 -1.42
C GLY A 165 -11.59 -3.23 -1.41
N VAL A 166 -10.76 -2.47 -0.68
CA VAL A 166 -10.83 -1.01 -0.64
C VAL A 166 -9.82 -0.45 -1.63
N THR A 167 -10.28 -0.12 -2.82
CA THR A 167 -9.47 0.49 -3.89
C THR A 167 -9.62 2.01 -3.87
N ASN A 168 -8.70 2.73 -4.56
CA ASN A 168 -8.73 4.19 -4.73
C ASN A 168 -8.53 5.00 -3.43
N THR A 169 -7.97 4.42 -2.41
CA THR A 169 -7.59 5.11 -1.18
C THR A 169 -6.07 5.18 -1.06
N GLN A 170 -5.60 6.21 -0.40
CA GLN A 170 -4.19 6.28 0.00
C GLN A 170 -3.92 5.35 1.18
N PRO A 171 -2.70 4.84 1.32
CA PRO A 171 -2.31 4.12 2.52
C PRO A 171 -2.51 4.97 3.78
N GLU A 172 -2.93 4.35 4.86
CA GLU A 172 -2.88 5.01 6.17
C GLU A 172 -1.44 5.00 6.67
N MET A 173 -0.94 6.16 7.04
CA MET A 173 0.48 6.38 7.36
C MET A 173 0.66 7.25 8.61
N SER A 174 1.88 7.40 9.05
CA SER A 174 2.22 8.34 10.12
C SER A 174 1.97 9.77 9.66
N VAL A 175 1.18 10.54 10.38
CA VAL A 175 0.82 11.88 9.91
C VAL A 175 0.65 12.89 11.04
N PHE A 176 1.12 14.11 10.76
CA PHE A 176 0.74 15.32 11.46
C PHE A 176 -0.07 16.22 10.50
N ARG A 177 -1.36 16.34 10.78
CA ARG A 177 -2.27 17.17 10.00
C ARG A 177 -2.64 18.41 10.82
N ASN A 178 -2.64 19.59 10.19
CA ASN A 178 -2.95 20.85 10.87
C ASN A 178 -2.18 21.07 12.18
N SER A 179 -0.97 20.50 12.29
CA SER A 179 -0.17 20.47 13.52
C SER A 179 1.19 21.04 13.24
N SER A 180 1.50 22.19 13.87
CA SER A 180 2.72 22.97 13.67
C SER A 180 3.68 22.85 14.85
N PHE A 181 4.94 23.19 14.62
CA PHE A 181 6.01 23.14 15.63
C PHE A 181 6.21 21.72 16.22
N CYS A 182 5.85 20.70 15.47
CA CYS A 182 6.02 19.30 15.87
C CYS A 182 7.42 18.80 15.51
N THR A 183 7.92 17.84 16.26
CA THR A 183 9.22 17.24 16.03
C THR A 183 9.12 15.73 15.95
N VAL A 184 9.77 15.16 14.93
CA VAL A 184 10.05 13.72 14.85
C VAL A 184 11.55 13.54 14.86
N SER A 185 12.09 12.87 15.87
CA SER A 185 13.53 12.73 16.01
C SER A 185 13.96 11.32 16.43
N LYS A 186 15.19 10.95 16.07
CA LYS A 186 15.86 9.69 16.45
C LYS A 186 14.99 8.46 16.24
N SER A 187 14.11 8.51 15.24
CA SER A 187 13.10 7.50 15.01
C SER A 187 13.35 6.78 13.68
N ALA A 188 12.90 5.53 13.58
CA ALA A 188 13.10 4.73 12.40
C ALA A 188 11.77 4.24 11.82
N PHE A 189 11.60 4.43 10.52
CA PHE A 189 10.45 3.99 9.74
C PHE A 189 10.91 2.93 8.75
N ARG A 190 10.31 1.74 8.81
CA ARG A 190 10.74 0.61 7.99
C ARG A 190 9.56 -0.09 7.35
N TYR A 191 9.73 -0.41 6.06
CA TYR A 191 8.76 -1.17 5.25
C TYR A 191 7.40 -0.47 5.22
N THR A 192 7.35 0.71 4.62
CA THR A 192 6.10 1.47 4.46
C THR A 192 5.46 1.16 3.12
N ASP A 193 4.15 1.09 3.13
CA ASP A 193 3.32 0.97 1.94
C ASP A 193 2.76 2.38 1.64
N GLY A 194 3.48 3.15 0.84
CA GLY A 194 3.31 4.58 0.66
C GLY A 194 4.27 5.42 1.51
N SER A 195 3.96 6.68 1.74
CA SER A 195 4.81 7.59 2.52
C SER A 195 5.07 7.08 3.94
N ALA A 196 6.27 7.31 4.44
CA ALA A 196 6.62 6.95 5.81
C ALA A 196 6.01 7.91 6.84
N LEU A 197 6.04 9.19 6.52
CA LEU A 197 5.61 10.27 7.40
C LEU A 197 5.16 11.45 6.55
N GLU A 198 4.03 12.05 6.90
CA GLU A 198 3.54 13.28 6.31
C GLU A 198 3.30 14.35 7.37
N MET A 199 3.70 15.56 7.05
CA MET A 199 3.54 16.72 7.91
C MET A 199 2.91 17.88 7.12
N TYR A 200 1.60 18.06 7.29
CA TYR A 200 0.82 19.04 6.53
C TYR A 200 0.64 20.37 7.30
N SER A 201 1.74 20.98 7.73
CA SER A 201 1.71 22.27 8.41
C SER A 201 3.09 22.92 8.41
N HIS A 202 3.32 23.92 9.28
CA HIS A 202 4.53 24.73 9.25
C HIS A 202 5.42 24.49 10.47
N ASN A 203 6.71 24.86 10.35
CA ASN A 203 7.68 24.84 11.44
C ASN A 203 7.85 23.46 12.09
N ASN A 204 7.62 22.40 11.32
CA ASN A 204 7.85 21.03 11.77
C ASN A 204 9.30 20.62 11.52
N THR A 205 9.84 19.77 12.36
CA THR A 205 11.21 19.30 12.31
C THR A 205 11.26 17.78 12.20
N ILE A 206 12.11 17.29 11.29
CA ILE A 206 12.49 15.88 11.19
C ILE A 206 14.02 15.84 11.32
N GLU A 207 14.54 15.17 12.34
CA GLU A 207 15.99 15.10 12.58
C GLU A 207 16.43 13.72 13.07
N ASP A 208 17.63 13.31 12.69
CA ASP A 208 18.24 12.05 13.10
C ASP A 208 17.36 10.82 12.87
N CYS A 209 16.53 10.84 11.83
CA CYS A 209 15.60 9.75 11.50
C CYS A 209 16.16 8.81 10.44
N TYR A 210 15.77 7.56 10.52
CA TYR A 210 16.13 6.52 9.57
C TYR A 210 14.91 6.03 8.79
N PHE A 211 14.99 6.07 7.45
CA PHE A 211 13.94 5.62 6.55
C PHE A 211 14.46 4.47 5.70
N TYR A 212 13.76 3.34 5.70
CA TYR A 212 14.20 2.13 5.02
C TYR A 212 13.04 1.38 4.37
N HIS A 213 13.18 1.03 3.10
CA HIS A 213 12.12 0.42 2.28
C HIS A 213 10.80 1.20 2.35
N ILE A 214 10.88 2.45 1.90
CA ILE A 214 9.73 3.34 1.86
C ILE A 214 9.00 3.13 0.54
N ASP A 215 7.65 3.05 0.62
CA ASP A 215 6.79 2.83 -0.54
C ASP A 215 7.18 1.57 -1.33
N TYR A 216 7.32 0.46 -0.62
CA TYR A 216 7.76 -0.80 -1.23
C TYR A 216 6.71 -1.39 -2.20
N SER A 217 5.47 -0.99 -2.10
CA SER A 217 4.39 -1.43 -3.01
C SER A 217 4.22 -0.54 -4.25
N VAL A 218 4.94 0.59 -4.30
CA VAL A 218 4.91 1.55 -5.43
C VAL A 218 3.48 2.03 -5.76
N THR A 219 2.73 2.45 -4.77
CA THR A 219 1.32 2.85 -4.93
C THR A 219 1.06 4.32 -4.65
#